data_6d724cf1f2fe0d43bde065e7accab3d0
#
_entry.id   6d724cf1f2fe0d43bde065e7accab3d0
#
_cell.length_a   1.000
_cell.length_b   1.000
_cell.length_c   1.000
_cell.angle_alpha   90.00
_cell.angle_beta   90.00
_cell.angle_gamma   90.00
#
_symmetry.space_group_name_H-M   'P 1'
#
loop_
_entity.id
_entity.type
_entity.pdbx_description
1 polymer ?
#
loop_
_entity_poly.entity_id
_entity_poly.type
_entity_poly.pdbx_seq_one_letter_code
_entity_poly.pdbx_strand_id
1 'polypeptide(L)'
;MSELTVFSTIGVRSAAEGLFQSYEKSSGIKLAVTWGTAPMLLKRIDGGETADALVLSRAGIEALQQQGKVVAGSEVALASSGVAIAVKRGAPKPDISTPEAFKQALLACKSIACSEPSAGGASGVYFAKLIERMGIADALKPKIKYPPPGGFCAALLMTGEAELALQQKPELLHIEGSEIVGMLPGDVNLITEFVAGIMSGSKNTDGAKALIVMLQSSAAKAVFQAKGLEPA
;
A
#
# COMPACT_ATOMS: atom_id res chain seq x y z
N MET A 1 -14.61 27.83 0.01
CA MET A 1 -13.31 27.14 -0.22
C MET A 1 -13.63 25.99 -1.16
N SER A 2 -12.87 25.83 -2.24
CA SER A 2 -13.03 24.70 -3.14
C SER A 2 -12.54 23.42 -2.42
N GLU A 3 -13.28 22.34 -2.57
CA GLU A 3 -12.94 21.02 -2.05
C GLU A 3 -12.58 20.11 -3.22
N LEU A 4 -11.58 19.25 -3.04
CA LEU A 4 -11.16 18.24 -3.99
C LEU A 4 -11.32 16.86 -3.36
N THR A 5 -12.08 16.00 -4.00
CA THR A 5 -12.29 14.62 -3.52
C THR A 5 -11.21 13.70 -4.08
N VAL A 6 -10.59 12.90 -3.21
CA VAL A 6 -9.49 12.00 -3.56
C VAL A 6 -9.79 10.60 -3.05
N PHE A 7 -9.74 9.60 -3.94
CA PHE A 7 -9.70 8.19 -3.53
C PHE A 7 -8.27 7.69 -3.59
N SER A 8 -7.73 7.27 -2.46
CA SER A 8 -6.33 6.86 -2.36
C SER A 8 -6.15 5.51 -1.65
N THR A 9 -5.29 4.69 -2.21
CA THR A 9 -4.90 3.43 -1.57
C THR A 9 -4.11 3.66 -0.29
N ILE A 10 -4.33 2.79 0.71
CA ILE A 10 -3.58 2.81 1.97
C ILE A 10 -2.08 2.54 1.78
N GLY A 11 -1.68 1.89 0.68
CA GLY A 11 -0.27 1.59 0.38
C GLY A 11 0.65 2.81 0.24
N VAL A 12 0.09 3.99 -0.07
CA VAL A 12 0.84 5.26 -0.10
C VAL A 12 0.54 6.17 1.08
N ARG A 13 -0.36 5.79 1.97
CA ARG A 13 -0.92 6.65 3.01
C ARG A 13 0.14 7.30 3.88
N SER A 14 1.15 6.53 4.31
CA SER A 14 2.23 7.01 5.18
C SER A 14 3.02 8.20 4.61
N ALA A 15 3.10 8.30 3.29
CA ALA A 15 3.74 9.41 2.59
C ALA A 15 2.72 10.49 2.18
N ALA A 16 1.57 10.05 1.65
CA ALA A 16 0.60 10.95 1.04
C ALA A 16 -0.11 11.85 2.06
N GLU A 17 -0.36 11.41 3.30
CA GLU A 17 -1.01 12.25 4.32
C GLU A 17 -0.26 13.57 4.54
N GLY A 18 1.07 13.53 4.72
CA GLY A 18 1.86 14.74 4.90
C GLY A 18 1.92 15.62 3.64
N LEU A 19 1.98 15.00 2.47
CA LEU A 19 1.95 15.69 1.19
C LEU A 19 0.59 16.39 0.96
N PHE A 20 -0.51 15.72 1.27
CA PHE A 20 -1.85 16.28 1.16
C PHE A 20 -2.06 17.47 2.09
N GLN A 21 -1.63 17.36 3.35
CA GLN A 21 -1.67 18.49 4.29
C GLN A 21 -0.83 19.69 3.80
N SER A 22 0.34 19.43 3.19
CA SER A 22 1.18 20.48 2.62
C SER A 22 0.51 21.13 1.42
N TYR A 23 -0.16 20.34 0.57
CA TYR A 23 -0.93 20.85 -0.56
C TYR A 23 -2.09 21.72 -0.10
N GLU A 24 -2.89 21.30 0.89
CA GLU A 24 -3.98 22.10 1.44
C GLU A 24 -3.50 23.47 1.94
N LYS A 25 -2.36 23.48 2.67
CA LYS A 25 -1.76 24.71 3.21
C LYS A 25 -1.30 25.67 2.12
N SER A 26 -0.71 25.14 1.04
CA SER A 26 -0.13 25.96 -0.03
C SER A 26 -1.17 26.43 -1.06
N SER A 27 -2.18 25.60 -1.35
CA SER A 27 -3.20 25.90 -2.38
C SER A 27 -4.47 26.55 -1.83
N GLY A 28 -4.74 26.39 -0.53
CA GLY A 28 -6.01 26.76 0.08
C GLY A 28 -7.19 25.84 -0.30
N ILE A 29 -6.94 24.77 -1.04
CA ILE A 29 -7.92 23.75 -1.44
C ILE A 29 -7.98 22.67 -0.35
N LYS A 30 -9.18 22.35 0.12
CA LYS A 30 -9.39 21.23 1.05
C LYS A 30 -9.45 19.90 0.31
N LEU A 31 -8.86 18.86 0.90
CA LEU A 31 -8.89 17.51 0.34
C LEU A 31 -9.82 16.62 1.17
N ALA A 32 -10.89 16.11 0.56
CA ALA A 32 -11.74 15.07 1.11
C ALA A 32 -11.18 13.70 0.67
N VAL A 33 -10.31 13.12 1.48
CA VAL A 33 -9.61 11.88 1.12
C VAL A 33 -10.33 10.66 1.66
N THR A 34 -10.67 9.74 0.77
CA THR A 34 -11.14 8.39 1.11
C THR A 34 -10.00 7.40 0.97
N TRP A 35 -9.59 6.81 2.09
CA TRP A 35 -8.58 5.76 2.13
C TRP A 35 -9.21 4.37 2.05
N GLY A 36 -8.62 3.47 1.27
CA GLY A 36 -9.09 2.09 1.16
C GLY A 36 -8.10 1.18 0.45
N THR A 37 -8.40 -0.12 0.42
CA THR A 37 -7.73 -1.03 -0.51
C THR A 37 -8.23 -0.77 -1.93
N ALA A 38 -7.43 -1.10 -2.96
CA ALA A 38 -7.86 -0.90 -4.34
C ALA A 38 -9.22 -1.58 -4.64
N PRO A 39 -9.49 -2.84 -4.25
CA PRO A 39 -10.80 -3.45 -4.45
C PRO A 39 -11.95 -2.72 -3.74
N MET A 40 -11.73 -2.20 -2.52
CA MET A 40 -12.75 -1.41 -1.82
C MET A 40 -13.10 -0.13 -2.59
N LEU A 41 -12.09 0.59 -3.05
CA LEU A 41 -12.28 1.84 -3.81
C LEU A 41 -12.93 1.58 -5.16
N LEU A 42 -12.51 0.53 -5.88
CA LEU A 42 -13.13 0.11 -7.13
C LEU A 42 -14.62 -0.23 -6.95
N LYS A 43 -14.96 -0.98 -5.89
CA LYS A 43 -16.35 -1.31 -5.56
C LYS A 43 -17.21 -0.06 -5.31
N ARG A 44 -16.66 0.96 -4.64
CA ARG A 44 -17.36 2.25 -4.43
C ARG A 44 -17.60 2.98 -5.75
N ILE A 45 -16.58 3.02 -6.62
CA ILE A 45 -16.67 3.62 -7.94
C ILE A 45 -17.68 2.87 -8.83
N ASP A 46 -17.73 1.54 -8.75
CA ASP A 46 -18.72 0.73 -9.46
C ASP A 46 -20.13 0.95 -8.91
N GLY A 47 -20.26 1.28 -7.63
CA GLY A 47 -21.49 1.72 -6.97
C GLY A 47 -21.93 3.15 -7.31
N GLY A 48 -21.20 3.87 -8.18
CA GLY A 48 -21.53 5.22 -8.65
C GLY A 48 -20.90 6.36 -7.85
N GLU A 49 -20.03 6.07 -6.87
CA GLU A 49 -19.28 7.13 -6.19
C GLU A 49 -18.22 7.73 -7.13
N THR A 50 -18.02 9.03 -7.01
CA THR A 50 -17.06 9.79 -7.84
C THR A 50 -16.01 10.47 -6.98
N ALA A 51 -14.83 10.69 -7.58
CA ALA A 51 -13.76 11.49 -7.02
C ALA A 51 -13.18 12.40 -8.10
N ASP A 52 -12.40 13.40 -7.71
CA ASP A 52 -11.68 14.24 -8.65
C ASP A 52 -10.34 13.61 -9.05
N ALA A 53 -9.61 13.10 -8.05
CA ALA A 53 -8.34 12.44 -8.24
C ALA A 53 -8.33 11.03 -7.63
N LEU A 54 -7.60 10.14 -8.27
CA LEU A 54 -7.38 8.76 -7.86
C LEU A 54 -5.89 8.55 -7.60
N VAL A 55 -5.55 7.79 -6.56
CA VAL A 55 -4.22 7.23 -6.34
C VAL A 55 -4.39 5.75 -6.02
N LEU A 56 -4.16 4.89 -7.00
CA LEU A 56 -4.39 3.44 -6.92
C LEU A 56 -3.16 2.67 -7.39
N SER A 57 -3.22 1.34 -7.30
CA SER A 57 -2.27 0.50 -8.02
C SER A 57 -2.44 0.66 -9.52
N ARG A 58 -1.39 0.42 -10.31
CA ARG A 58 -1.45 0.47 -11.78
C ARG A 58 -2.62 -0.37 -12.31
N ALA A 59 -2.75 -1.62 -11.86
CA ALA A 59 -3.85 -2.49 -12.26
C ALA A 59 -5.24 -1.89 -11.94
N GLY A 60 -5.37 -1.16 -10.83
CA GLY A 60 -6.62 -0.48 -10.48
C GLY A 60 -6.94 0.68 -11.43
N ILE A 61 -5.95 1.49 -11.79
CA ILE A 61 -6.11 2.57 -12.77
C ILE A 61 -6.45 1.99 -14.15
N GLU A 62 -5.74 0.96 -14.61
CA GLU A 62 -5.99 0.30 -15.90
C GLU A 62 -7.40 -0.28 -16.00
N ALA A 63 -7.88 -0.93 -14.91
CA ALA A 63 -9.25 -1.44 -14.87
C ALA A 63 -10.30 -0.32 -15.01
N LEU A 64 -10.06 0.84 -14.39
CA LEU A 64 -10.95 2.01 -14.52
C LEU A 64 -10.83 2.68 -15.90
N GLN A 65 -9.65 2.68 -16.51
CA GLN A 65 -9.45 3.18 -17.88
C GLN A 65 -10.24 2.34 -18.89
N GLN A 66 -10.20 1.01 -18.77
CA GLN A 66 -10.99 0.10 -19.61
C GLN A 66 -12.50 0.36 -19.52
N GLN A 67 -12.97 0.88 -18.37
CA GLN A 67 -14.35 1.27 -18.14
C GLN A 67 -14.64 2.73 -18.56
N GLY A 68 -13.66 3.47 -19.08
CA GLY A 68 -13.80 4.91 -19.42
C GLY A 68 -13.93 5.81 -18.18
N LYS A 69 -13.58 5.33 -16.98
CA LYS A 69 -13.73 6.07 -15.72
C LYS A 69 -12.49 6.90 -15.34
N VAL A 70 -11.40 6.82 -16.08
CA VAL A 70 -10.20 7.66 -15.93
C VAL A 70 -9.97 8.44 -17.22
N VAL A 71 -9.69 9.71 -17.11
CA VAL A 71 -9.36 10.59 -18.24
C VAL A 71 -8.10 10.07 -18.92
N ALA A 72 -8.19 9.78 -20.21
CA ALA A 72 -7.08 9.25 -20.99
C ALA A 72 -5.86 10.19 -20.96
N GLY A 73 -4.68 9.66 -20.70
CA GLY A 73 -3.43 10.41 -20.61
C GLY A 73 -3.27 11.24 -19.33
N SER A 74 -4.17 11.07 -18.34
CA SER A 74 -4.02 11.71 -17.03
C SER A 74 -3.27 10.86 -16.01
N GLU A 75 -3.00 9.61 -16.34
CA GLU A 75 -2.29 8.67 -15.48
C GLU A 75 -0.82 8.99 -15.35
N VAL A 76 -0.32 8.99 -14.12
CA VAL A 76 1.06 9.30 -13.78
C VAL A 76 1.56 8.32 -12.72
N ALA A 77 2.67 7.64 -13.00
CA ALA A 77 3.36 6.85 -12.00
C ALA A 77 3.94 7.77 -10.90
N LEU A 78 3.70 7.42 -9.66
CA LEU A 78 4.18 8.18 -8.50
C LEU A 78 5.34 7.49 -7.80
N ALA A 79 5.15 6.23 -7.48
CA ALA A 79 6.13 5.42 -6.75
C ALA A 79 5.80 3.94 -6.84
N SER A 80 6.71 3.09 -6.38
CA SER A 80 6.48 1.66 -6.22
C SER A 80 6.88 1.18 -4.83
N SER A 81 6.36 0.03 -4.43
CA SER A 81 6.74 -0.66 -3.20
C SER A 81 6.68 -2.16 -3.37
N GLY A 82 7.58 -2.85 -2.72
CA GLY A 82 7.54 -4.30 -2.60
C GLY A 82 7.04 -4.75 -1.23
N VAL A 83 6.71 -6.04 -1.13
CA VAL A 83 6.38 -6.69 0.13
C VAL A 83 7.66 -6.95 0.92
N ALA A 84 7.61 -6.69 2.22
CA ALA A 84 8.74 -6.87 3.13
C ALA A 84 8.33 -7.68 4.37
N ILE A 85 9.34 -8.15 5.09
CA ILE A 85 9.22 -8.72 6.44
C ILE A 85 9.76 -7.70 7.44
N ALA A 86 9.06 -7.57 8.56
CA ALA A 86 9.51 -6.79 9.71
C ALA A 86 9.44 -7.63 11.00
N VAL A 87 10.24 -7.21 11.96
CA VAL A 87 10.23 -7.67 13.35
C VAL A 87 10.05 -6.47 14.29
N LYS A 88 9.79 -6.73 15.55
CA LYS A 88 9.88 -5.69 16.59
C LYS A 88 11.35 -5.26 16.70
N ARG A 89 11.60 -3.96 16.82
CA ARG A 89 12.97 -3.42 16.95
C ARG A 89 13.75 -4.13 18.06
N GLY A 90 14.96 -4.59 17.72
CA GLY A 90 15.82 -5.35 18.62
C GLY A 90 15.52 -6.84 18.72
N ALA A 91 14.47 -7.34 18.07
CA ALA A 91 14.23 -8.78 17.98
C ALA A 91 15.18 -9.44 16.95
N PRO A 92 15.49 -10.73 17.08
CA PRO A 92 16.30 -11.45 16.11
C PRO A 92 15.69 -11.39 14.72
N LYS A 93 16.53 -11.10 13.72
CA LYS A 93 16.11 -11.08 12.30
C LYS A 93 16.33 -12.46 11.69
N PRO A 94 15.30 -13.12 11.15
CA PRO A 94 15.47 -14.36 10.42
C PRO A 94 16.23 -14.12 9.12
N ASP A 95 16.93 -15.15 8.63
CA ASP A 95 17.47 -15.13 7.28
C ASP A 95 16.34 -15.26 6.25
N ILE A 96 16.24 -14.29 5.35
CA ILE A 96 15.31 -14.28 4.23
C ILE A 96 16.03 -13.97 2.92
N SER A 97 17.33 -14.24 2.84
CA SER A 97 18.17 -13.86 1.69
C SER A 97 17.83 -14.62 0.40
N THR A 98 17.21 -15.78 0.51
CA THR A 98 16.76 -16.60 -0.61
C THR A 98 15.30 -17.04 -0.41
N PRO A 99 14.58 -17.45 -1.48
CA PRO A 99 13.22 -18.01 -1.34
C PRO A 99 13.16 -19.21 -0.38
N GLU A 100 14.17 -20.07 -0.36
CA GLU A 100 14.23 -21.21 0.55
C GLU A 100 14.49 -20.76 1.99
N ALA A 101 15.43 -19.84 2.25
CA ALA A 101 15.68 -19.27 3.57
C ALA A 101 14.41 -18.58 4.10
N PHE A 102 13.73 -17.83 3.26
CA PHE A 102 12.43 -17.20 3.60
C PHE A 102 11.38 -18.26 3.98
N LYS A 103 11.26 -19.34 3.21
CA LYS A 103 10.36 -20.46 3.54
C LYS A 103 10.69 -21.08 4.90
N GLN A 104 11.96 -21.31 5.19
CA GLN A 104 12.39 -21.85 6.48
C GLN A 104 12.11 -20.88 7.62
N ALA A 105 12.33 -19.58 7.43
CA ALA A 105 11.97 -18.53 8.40
C ALA A 105 10.48 -18.54 8.74
N LEU A 106 9.60 -18.67 7.74
CA LEU A 106 8.16 -18.79 7.94
C LEU A 106 7.78 -20.07 8.72
N LEU A 107 8.41 -21.20 8.39
CA LEU A 107 8.15 -22.46 9.10
C LEU A 107 8.66 -22.43 10.55
N ALA A 108 9.73 -21.71 10.83
CA ALA A 108 10.34 -21.61 12.15
C ALA A 108 9.64 -20.61 13.07
N CYS A 109 9.02 -19.53 12.55
CA CYS A 109 8.36 -18.52 13.37
C CYS A 109 7.17 -19.09 14.14
N LYS A 110 6.90 -18.52 15.32
CA LYS A 110 5.71 -18.90 16.12
C LYS A 110 4.44 -18.25 15.60
N SER A 111 4.55 -17.04 15.04
CA SER A 111 3.41 -16.29 14.52
C SER A 111 3.84 -15.26 13.49
N ILE A 112 2.98 -15.00 12.50
CA ILE A 112 3.17 -13.99 11.47
C ILE A 112 1.89 -13.18 11.28
N ALA A 113 2.01 -11.86 11.33
CA ALA A 113 0.95 -10.95 10.96
C ALA A 113 0.98 -10.69 9.45
N CYS A 114 -0.16 -10.79 8.79
CA CYS A 114 -0.35 -10.39 7.39
C CYS A 114 -1.75 -9.79 7.20
N SER A 115 -1.96 -9.05 6.12
CA SER A 115 -3.30 -8.54 5.78
C SER A 115 -4.22 -9.71 5.45
N GLU A 116 -5.48 -9.62 5.89
CA GLU A 116 -6.47 -10.64 5.57
C GLU A 116 -6.77 -10.65 4.07
N PRO A 117 -6.64 -11.81 3.38
CA PRO A 117 -6.87 -11.88 1.92
C PRO A 117 -8.27 -11.42 1.49
N SER A 118 -9.29 -11.70 2.30
CA SER A 118 -10.68 -11.30 2.02
C SER A 118 -10.88 -9.78 2.05
N ALA A 119 -10.02 -9.04 2.75
CA ALA A 119 -10.02 -7.57 2.74
C ALA A 119 -9.43 -6.97 1.46
N GLY A 120 -8.89 -7.80 0.54
CA GLY A 120 -8.42 -7.39 -0.79
C GLY A 120 -7.13 -6.57 -0.79
N GLY A 121 -6.38 -6.54 0.31
CA GLY A 121 -5.05 -5.92 0.34
C GLY A 121 -4.06 -6.71 -0.53
N ALA A 122 -3.30 -6.01 -1.40
CA ALA A 122 -2.42 -6.66 -2.38
C ALA A 122 -1.43 -7.64 -1.74
N SER A 123 -0.78 -7.25 -0.63
CA SER A 123 0.18 -8.11 0.09
C SER A 123 -0.48 -9.34 0.71
N GLY A 124 -1.71 -9.22 1.25
CA GLY A 124 -2.43 -10.34 1.87
C GLY A 124 -2.86 -11.38 0.84
N VAL A 125 -3.49 -10.93 -0.26
CA VAL A 125 -3.88 -11.81 -1.37
C VAL A 125 -2.65 -12.51 -1.97
N TYR A 126 -1.58 -11.75 -2.16
CA TYR A 126 -0.33 -12.30 -2.68
C TYR A 126 0.28 -13.34 -1.75
N PHE A 127 0.38 -13.03 -0.45
CA PHE A 127 0.98 -13.93 0.54
C PHE A 127 0.22 -15.25 0.64
N ALA A 128 -1.12 -15.22 0.62
CA ALA A 128 -1.92 -16.45 0.64
C ALA A 128 -1.57 -17.36 -0.55
N LYS A 129 -1.51 -16.81 -1.78
CA LYS A 129 -1.11 -17.55 -2.98
C LYS A 129 0.35 -18.01 -2.93
N LEU A 130 1.23 -17.21 -2.33
CA LEU A 130 2.65 -17.54 -2.21
C LEU A 130 2.87 -18.76 -1.32
N ILE A 131 2.26 -18.81 -0.13
CA ILE A 131 2.41 -19.95 0.80
C ILE A 131 1.76 -21.23 0.26
N GLU A 132 0.69 -21.12 -0.54
CA GLU A 132 0.11 -22.25 -1.29
C GLU A 132 1.13 -22.78 -2.32
N ARG A 133 1.70 -21.88 -3.15
CA ARG A 133 2.72 -22.22 -4.15
C ARG A 133 3.99 -22.83 -3.52
N MET A 134 4.35 -22.39 -2.32
CA MET A 134 5.48 -22.96 -1.55
C MET A 134 5.14 -24.27 -0.84
N GLY A 135 3.86 -24.70 -0.83
CA GLY A 135 3.42 -25.93 -0.18
C GLY A 135 3.46 -25.89 1.35
N ILE A 136 3.32 -24.70 1.96
CA ILE A 136 3.40 -24.49 3.42
C ILE A 136 2.15 -23.86 4.03
N ALA A 137 1.08 -23.72 3.26
CA ALA A 137 -0.15 -23.03 3.71
C ALA A 137 -0.74 -23.69 4.99
N ASP A 138 -0.85 -25.02 5.04
CA ASP A 138 -1.41 -25.74 6.19
C ASP A 138 -0.54 -25.55 7.44
N ALA A 139 0.79 -25.57 7.30
CA ALA A 139 1.73 -25.36 8.41
C ALA A 139 1.67 -23.91 8.96
N LEU A 140 1.37 -22.94 8.12
CA LEU A 140 1.29 -21.53 8.51
C LEU A 140 -0.08 -21.12 9.03
N LYS A 141 -1.17 -21.76 8.59
CA LYS A 141 -2.54 -21.44 8.97
C LYS A 141 -2.73 -21.18 10.48
N PRO A 142 -2.24 -22.01 11.41
CA PRO A 142 -2.39 -21.76 12.85
C PRO A 142 -1.54 -20.60 13.37
N LYS A 143 -0.52 -20.16 12.61
CA LYS A 143 0.42 -19.10 12.99
C LYS A 143 0.03 -17.72 12.47
N ILE A 144 -0.85 -17.65 11.48
CA ILE A 144 -1.26 -16.40 10.86
C ILE A 144 -2.13 -15.59 11.82
N LYS A 145 -1.84 -14.30 11.93
CA LYS A 145 -2.60 -13.28 12.65
C LYS A 145 -3.01 -12.18 11.70
N TYR A 146 -4.23 -11.71 11.81
CA TYR A 146 -4.76 -10.61 11.00
C TYR A 146 -4.99 -9.38 11.87
N PRO A 147 -4.47 -8.20 11.48
CA PRO A 147 -4.89 -6.95 12.11
C PRO A 147 -6.36 -6.65 11.77
N PRO A 148 -7.02 -5.74 12.49
CA PRO A 148 -8.32 -5.24 12.10
C PRO A 148 -8.34 -4.75 10.64
N PRO A 149 -9.50 -4.76 9.95
CA PRO A 149 -9.60 -4.29 8.57
C PRO A 149 -8.99 -2.90 8.38
N GLY A 150 -8.08 -2.75 7.40
CA GLY A 150 -7.33 -1.51 7.15
C GLY A 150 -6.20 -1.23 8.14
N GLY A 151 -5.93 -2.14 9.08
CA GLY A 151 -4.85 -2.03 10.06
C GLY A 151 -3.48 -2.41 9.51
N PHE A 152 -2.46 -2.04 10.27
CA PHE A 152 -1.06 -2.32 9.94
C PHE A 152 -0.59 -3.59 10.65
N CYS A 153 0.01 -4.52 9.89
CA CYS A 153 0.49 -5.80 10.44
C CYS A 153 1.57 -5.60 11.50
N ALA A 154 2.41 -4.57 11.36
CA ALA A 154 3.45 -4.27 12.34
C ALA A 154 2.90 -3.85 13.73
N ALA A 155 1.61 -3.46 13.84
CA ALA A 155 1.01 -3.19 15.13
C ALA A 155 0.97 -4.45 16.02
N LEU A 156 0.78 -5.64 15.43
CA LEU A 156 0.77 -6.90 16.14
C LEU A 156 2.17 -7.33 16.65
N LEU A 157 3.24 -6.77 16.09
CA LEU A 157 4.59 -6.89 16.65
C LEU A 157 4.71 -6.15 17.98
N MET A 158 4.08 -4.97 18.07
CA MET A 158 4.15 -4.12 19.27
C MET A 158 3.39 -4.73 20.45
N THR A 159 2.25 -5.37 20.18
CA THR A 159 1.46 -6.08 21.19
C THR A 159 2.03 -7.45 21.56
N GLY A 160 3.00 -7.98 20.78
CA GLY A 160 3.56 -9.31 20.96
C GLY A 160 2.70 -10.46 20.44
N GLU A 161 1.63 -10.15 19.70
CA GLU A 161 0.76 -11.16 19.07
C GLU A 161 1.40 -11.80 17.86
N ALA A 162 2.39 -11.14 17.24
CA ALA A 162 3.16 -11.68 16.13
C ALA A 162 4.67 -11.50 16.32
N GLU A 163 5.46 -12.48 15.87
CA GLU A 163 6.93 -12.39 15.78
C GLU A 163 7.38 -11.70 14.50
N LEU A 164 6.69 -12.02 13.40
CA LEU A 164 6.94 -11.45 12.07
C LEU A 164 5.73 -10.67 11.59
N ALA A 165 5.97 -9.65 10.80
CA ALA A 165 4.92 -8.97 10.06
C ALA A 165 5.28 -8.90 8.58
N LEU A 166 4.30 -9.19 7.71
CA LEU A 166 4.42 -9.13 6.26
C LEU A 166 3.38 -8.15 5.71
N GLN A 167 3.85 -7.13 5.03
CA GLN A 167 3.01 -6.11 4.38
C GLN A 167 3.85 -5.34 3.35
N GLN A 168 3.28 -4.37 2.65
CA GLN A 168 4.06 -3.41 1.87
C GLN A 168 5.05 -2.68 2.80
N LYS A 169 6.29 -2.48 2.35
CA LYS A 169 7.36 -1.85 3.15
C LYS A 169 6.94 -0.54 3.83
N PRO A 170 6.27 0.43 3.14
CA PRO A 170 5.85 1.68 3.77
C PRO A 170 4.79 1.49 4.88
N GLU A 171 3.95 0.45 4.76
CA GLU A 171 2.95 0.14 5.78
C GLU A 171 3.61 -0.42 7.06
N LEU A 172 4.65 -1.24 6.91
CA LEU A 172 5.44 -1.73 8.04
C LEU A 172 6.20 -0.60 8.73
N LEU A 173 6.80 0.32 7.96
CA LEU A 173 7.53 1.48 8.48
C LEU A 173 6.63 2.52 9.15
N HIS A 174 5.31 2.49 8.92
CA HIS A 174 4.37 3.41 9.55
C HIS A 174 4.28 3.21 11.07
N ILE A 175 4.53 2.01 11.57
CA ILE A 175 4.46 1.68 12.99
C ILE A 175 5.83 1.89 13.65
N GLU A 176 5.91 2.83 14.56
CA GLU A 176 7.12 3.06 15.35
C GLU A 176 7.48 1.79 16.15
N GLY A 177 8.77 1.47 16.19
CA GLY A 177 9.25 0.24 16.81
C GLY A 177 9.27 -0.99 15.88
N SER A 178 8.72 -0.86 14.67
CA SER A 178 8.92 -1.85 13.60
C SER A 178 10.31 -1.72 12.98
N GLU A 179 10.94 -2.83 12.67
CA GLU A 179 12.25 -2.88 12.03
C GLU A 179 12.22 -3.85 10.84
N ILE A 180 12.56 -3.34 9.66
CA ILE A 180 12.57 -4.14 8.44
C ILE A 180 13.70 -5.17 8.50
N VAL A 181 13.37 -6.42 8.25
CA VAL A 181 14.33 -7.52 8.02
C VAL A 181 14.87 -7.42 6.60
N GLY A 182 13.98 -7.34 5.64
CA GLY A 182 14.30 -7.24 4.21
C GLY A 182 13.03 -7.28 3.37
N MET A 183 13.22 -7.04 2.07
CA MET A 183 12.20 -7.31 1.05
C MET A 183 12.09 -8.82 0.85
N LEU A 184 10.95 -9.31 0.37
CA LEU A 184 10.86 -10.70 -0.06
C LEU A 184 11.91 -10.97 -1.15
N PRO A 185 12.62 -12.11 -1.09
CA PRO A 185 13.78 -12.35 -1.95
C PRO A 185 13.40 -12.70 -3.39
N GLY A 186 14.17 -12.19 -4.35
CA GLY A 186 14.11 -12.59 -5.74
C GLY A 186 12.71 -12.50 -6.37
N ASP A 187 12.32 -13.56 -7.03
CA ASP A 187 11.05 -13.71 -7.76
C ASP A 187 9.82 -13.96 -6.87
N VAL A 188 10.03 -14.12 -5.56
CA VAL A 188 8.92 -14.22 -4.59
C VAL A 188 8.53 -12.86 -4.02
N ASN A 189 8.97 -11.75 -4.59
CA ASN A 189 8.48 -10.43 -4.22
C ASN A 189 7.31 -10.00 -5.14
N LEU A 190 6.41 -9.20 -4.59
CA LEU A 190 5.38 -8.49 -5.34
C LEU A 190 5.69 -7.01 -5.28
N ILE A 191 6.02 -6.43 -6.42
CA ILE A 191 6.16 -4.98 -6.56
C ILE A 191 4.80 -4.40 -6.98
N THR A 192 4.31 -3.43 -6.21
CA THR A 192 3.10 -2.68 -6.53
C THR A 192 3.51 -1.28 -6.97
N GLU A 193 3.14 -0.91 -8.17
CA GLU A 193 3.29 0.45 -8.68
C GLU A 193 2.03 1.26 -8.35
N PHE A 194 2.20 2.45 -7.80
CA PHE A 194 1.15 3.40 -7.46
C PHE A 194 1.08 4.51 -8.51
N VAL A 195 -0.12 4.72 -9.02
CA VAL A 195 -0.40 5.62 -10.14
C VAL A 195 -1.50 6.59 -9.73
N ALA A 196 -1.30 7.87 -10.01
CA ALA A 196 -2.36 8.86 -9.90
C ALA A 196 -3.09 9.00 -11.24
N GLY A 197 -4.36 9.39 -11.20
CA GLY A 197 -5.16 9.69 -12.38
C GLY A 197 -6.34 10.60 -12.06
N ILE A 198 -6.94 11.19 -13.07
CA ILE A 198 -8.12 12.04 -12.95
C ILE A 198 -9.35 11.21 -13.31
N MET A 199 -10.36 11.21 -12.44
CA MET A 199 -11.60 10.49 -12.72
C MET A 199 -12.41 11.23 -13.80
N SER A 200 -12.99 10.50 -14.76
CA SER A 200 -13.75 11.10 -15.89
C SER A 200 -14.96 11.91 -15.45
N GLY A 201 -15.50 11.67 -14.26
CA GLY A 201 -16.58 12.45 -13.64
C GLY A 201 -16.11 13.55 -12.71
N SER A 202 -14.82 13.93 -12.72
CA SER A 202 -14.27 14.98 -11.87
C SER A 202 -15.01 16.31 -12.04
N LYS A 203 -15.37 16.93 -10.92
CA LYS A 203 -15.95 18.27 -10.87
C LYS A 203 -14.90 19.37 -10.73
N ASN A 204 -13.64 18.99 -10.45
CA ASN A 204 -12.51 19.90 -10.27
C ASN A 204 -11.24 19.35 -10.94
N THR A 205 -11.29 19.22 -12.26
CA THR A 205 -10.18 18.66 -13.06
C THR A 205 -8.88 19.45 -12.91
N ASP A 206 -8.94 20.78 -12.80
CA ASP A 206 -7.74 21.61 -12.66
C ASP A 206 -7.11 21.43 -11.26
N GLY A 207 -7.93 21.33 -10.21
CA GLY A 207 -7.46 21.01 -8.88
C GLY A 207 -6.82 19.60 -8.83
N ALA A 208 -7.42 18.63 -9.50
CA ALA A 208 -6.86 17.28 -9.61
C ALA A 208 -5.50 17.26 -10.33
N LYS A 209 -5.37 17.99 -11.46
CA LYS A 209 -4.09 18.17 -12.16
C LYS A 209 -3.03 18.81 -11.27
N ALA A 210 -3.37 19.87 -10.56
CA ALA A 210 -2.44 20.56 -9.68
C ALA A 210 -1.96 19.64 -8.54
N LEU A 211 -2.85 18.83 -7.95
CA LEU A 211 -2.49 17.83 -6.95
C LEU A 211 -1.51 16.79 -7.54
N ILE A 212 -1.79 16.25 -8.73
CA ILE A 212 -0.94 15.25 -9.39
C ILE A 212 0.45 15.85 -9.69
N VAL A 213 0.53 17.08 -10.19
CA VAL A 213 1.80 17.78 -10.42
C VAL A 213 2.58 17.94 -9.11
N MET A 214 1.92 18.29 -8.02
CA MET A 214 2.57 18.37 -6.71
C MET A 214 3.12 17.00 -6.27
N LEU A 215 2.36 15.91 -6.47
CA LEU A 215 2.81 14.55 -6.13
C LEU A 215 4.00 14.07 -6.96
N GLN A 216 4.27 14.66 -8.13
CA GLN A 216 5.44 14.39 -8.97
C GLN A 216 6.67 15.24 -8.61
N SER A 217 6.52 16.24 -7.76
CA SER A 217 7.60 17.17 -7.41
C SER A 217 8.78 16.44 -6.75
N SER A 218 9.99 17.02 -6.88
CA SER A 218 11.19 16.49 -6.21
C SER A 218 11.00 16.39 -4.69
N ALA A 219 10.25 17.33 -4.10
CA ALA A 219 9.91 17.28 -2.67
C ALA A 219 9.03 16.09 -2.33
N ALA A 220 8.01 15.79 -3.17
CA ALA A 220 7.16 14.62 -2.96
C ALA A 220 7.94 13.32 -3.16
N LYS A 221 8.82 13.23 -4.16
CA LYS A 221 9.71 12.08 -4.38
C LYS A 221 10.60 11.80 -3.15
N ALA A 222 11.18 12.84 -2.55
CA ALA A 222 11.97 12.71 -1.33
C ALA A 222 11.13 12.17 -0.15
N VAL A 223 9.86 12.60 -0.02
CA VAL A 223 8.94 12.08 1.00
C VAL A 223 8.59 10.62 0.73
N PHE A 224 8.28 10.24 -0.52
CA PHE A 224 8.04 8.84 -0.88
C PHE A 224 9.23 7.97 -0.49
N GLN A 225 10.44 8.36 -0.85
CA GLN A 225 11.67 7.63 -0.53
C GLN A 225 11.89 7.51 0.99
N ALA A 226 11.72 8.60 1.74
CA ALA A 226 11.85 8.60 3.20
C ALA A 226 10.84 7.69 3.90
N LYS A 227 9.69 7.41 3.24
CA LYS A 227 8.64 6.52 3.73
C LYS A 227 8.74 5.09 3.17
N GLY A 228 9.84 4.75 2.50
CA GLY A 228 10.12 3.40 2.02
C GLY A 228 9.50 3.01 0.69
N LEU A 229 8.97 4.00 -0.06
CA LEU A 229 8.57 3.82 -1.44
C LEU A 229 9.73 4.20 -2.38
N GLU A 230 9.78 3.59 -3.56
CA GLU A 230 10.71 3.94 -4.64
C GLU A 230 10.00 4.89 -5.60
N PRO A 231 10.40 6.18 -5.69
CA PRO A 231 9.78 7.15 -6.58
C PRO A 231 9.94 6.76 -8.06
N ALA A 232 8.93 7.10 -8.86
CA ALA A 232 8.95 6.89 -10.32
C ALA A 232 9.80 7.96 -11.04
#